data_feafab88726df15ef492dcb05d844c37
#
_entry.id   feafab88726df15ef492dcb05d844c37
#
_cell.length_a   1.000
_cell.length_b   1.000
_cell.length_c   1.000
_cell.angle_alpha   90.00
_cell.angle_beta   90.00
_cell.angle_gamma   90.00
#
_symmetry.space_group_name_H-M   'P 1'
#
loop_
_entity.id
_entity.type
_entity.pdbx_description
1 polymer ?
#
loop_
_entity_poly.entity_id
_entity_poly.type
_entity_poly.pdbx_seq_one_letter_code
_entity_poly.pdbx_strand_id
1 'polypeptide(L)'
;MTTSVTGHRIGIVAAVVAVLAVLVGALAGPDRQRLGPQGAGDPALADRVRAAAGPLGGLRSLAVAEVTPTAVTTAALGPAAPGAPFEIGSVTKTFTAALFADAVTRGEVRPDERLDRVLGELAGTSAGGVTLGSIAQHRSGLPPLGATAATGALAARAVNGNPYLSTTTAQLIDDARSAPVEPQQPPTYSNFGVALLGTALVRAAGATDYPALVRDRITGPLGMTATTFAATDAQIPPDAVPGHLDNGRPAPRWSGEGYLPAGSSTFSTADDLARWAQAQLTGVAPGTAALTPTAQDDPDTSIGWIWVTSTATGGDGARHPFVWHNGGTGGFRSMLALDRETGRAVVVLGDTTAGVEPVAAALLFGTPPSEDAPHPLVWVPVGIAALFSLLALRRAVRAGARLPIADGLLTAAFGLVLLWNRGPWATVGGWVWGLALAPAAAALVVAVLRGRELPTVPPRRAVTAWGGLVVSVLLLAAAVWAG
;
A
#
# COMPACT_ATOMS: atom_id res chain seq x y z
N MET A 1 60.96 0.28 9.41
CA MET A 1 60.13 0.66 10.58
C MET A 1 59.08 1.73 10.26
N THR A 2 59.28 2.64 9.33
CA THR A 2 58.32 3.74 8.98
C THR A 2 57.02 3.29 8.35
N THR A 3 56.95 2.21 7.56
CA THR A 3 55.74 1.69 6.90
C THR A 3 54.74 1.07 7.87
N SER A 4 55.19 0.50 8.99
CA SER A 4 54.31 -0.09 10.02
C SER A 4 53.53 0.99 10.81
N VAL A 5 54.17 2.11 11.12
CA VAL A 5 53.58 3.21 11.90
C VAL A 5 52.48 3.94 11.08
N THR A 6 52.73 4.11 9.78
CA THR A 6 51.76 4.76 8.88
C THR A 6 50.51 3.89 8.72
N GLY A 7 50.67 2.56 8.53
CA GLY A 7 49.51 1.63 8.44
C GLY A 7 48.68 1.58 9.72
N HIS A 8 49.31 1.62 10.89
CA HIS A 8 48.60 1.64 12.18
C HIS A 8 47.76 2.93 12.37
N ARG A 9 48.32 4.10 12.00
CA ARG A 9 47.59 5.38 12.06
C ARG A 9 46.38 5.42 11.12
N ILE A 10 46.52 4.90 9.90
CA ILE A 10 45.40 4.79 8.95
C ILE A 10 44.29 3.91 9.54
N GLY A 11 44.64 2.77 10.16
CA GLY A 11 43.70 1.88 10.80
C GLY A 11 42.91 2.55 11.94
N ILE A 12 43.58 3.33 12.80
CA ILE A 12 42.95 4.05 13.91
C ILE A 12 41.97 5.10 13.36
N VAL A 13 42.39 5.92 12.40
CA VAL A 13 41.50 6.96 11.81
C VAL A 13 40.28 6.31 11.14
N ALA A 14 40.46 5.24 10.38
CA ALA A 14 39.39 4.51 9.75
C ALA A 14 38.39 3.93 10.78
N ALA A 15 38.90 3.38 11.88
CA ALA A 15 38.03 2.86 12.97
C ALA A 15 37.26 3.98 13.66
N VAL A 16 37.86 5.11 13.95
CA VAL A 16 37.19 6.28 14.54
C VAL A 16 36.07 6.78 13.60
N VAL A 17 36.35 6.91 12.32
CA VAL A 17 35.36 7.36 11.32
C VAL A 17 34.23 6.34 11.17
N ALA A 18 34.51 5.03 11.25
CA ALA A 18 33.49 4.00 11.24
C ALA A 18 32.55 4.12 12.46
N VAL A 19 33.08 4.35 13.66
CA VAL A 19 32.23 4.60 14.85
C VAL A 19 31.40 5.87 14.69
N LEU A 20 32.00 6.95 14.19
CA LEU A 20 31.24 8.20 13.92
C LEU A 20 30.13 7.98 12.88
N ALA A 21 30.38 7.15 11.86
CA ALA A 21 29.35 6.81 10.87
C ALA A 21 28.14 6.07 11.48
N VAL A 22 28.40 5.16 12.45
CA VAL A 22 27.31 4.52 13.20
C VAL A 22 26.50 5.54 14.00
N LEU A 23 27.20 6.46 14.68
CA LEU A 23 26.52 7.53 15.46
C LEU A 23 25.73 8.46 14.56
N VAL A 24 26.27 8.86 13.41
CA VAL A 24 25.54 9.66 12.42
C VAL A 24 24.31 8.91 11.92
N GLY A 25 24.43 7.62 11.62
CA GLY A 25 23.30 6.80 11.21
C GLY A 25 22.22 6.69 12.31
N ALA A 26 22.63 6.60 13.57
CA ALA A 26 21.69 6.54 14.69
C ALA A 26 20.97 7.87 14.94
N LEU A 27 21.62 9.01 14.64
CA LEU A 27 21.07 10.36 14.91
C LEU A 27 20.37 10.99 13.71
N ALA A 28 20.79 10.67 12.49
CA ALA A 28 20.33 11.30 11.25
C ALA A 28 19.85 10.29 10.19
N GLY A 29 19.85 9.01 10.52
CA GLY A 29 19.28 7.96 9.66
C GLY A 29 17.75 7.95 9.72
N PRO A 30 17.10 7.12 8.89
CA PRO A 30 15.65 6.99 8.91
C PRO A 30 15.12 6.54 10.28
N ASP A 31 14.14 7.26 10.81
CA ASP A 31 13.49 6.89 12.05
C ASP A 31 12.57 5.68 11.88
N ARG A 32 12.44 4.88 12.94
CA ARG A 32 11.39 3.84 12.96
C ARG A 32 10.03 4.54 12.92
N GLN A 33 9.22 4.16 11.91
CA GLN A 33 7.87 4.72 11.76
C GLN A 33 6.97 4.20 12.88
N ARG A 34 6.32 5.12 13.59
CA ARG A 34 5.37 4.85 14.67
C ARG A 34 4.25 5.88 14.67
N LEU A 35 3.10 5.46 15.20
CA LEU A 35 1.97 6.36 15.39
C LEU A 35 2.37 7.59 16.21
N GLY A 36 2.08 8.78 15.67
CA GLY A 36 2.41 10.04 16.33
C GLY A 36 1.66 10.26 17.65
N PRO A 37 2.19 11.08 18.56
CA PRO A 37 1.58 11.33 19.88
C PRO A 37 0.31 12.19 19.82
N GLN A 38 0.11 12.94 18.74
CA GLN A 38 -1.04 13.81 18.55
C GLN A 38 -2.34 13.00 18.54
N GLY A 39 -3.42 13.59 19.03
CA GLY A 39 -4.73 12.95 19.02
C GLY A 39 -5.86 13.97 19.14
N ALA A 40 -7.01 13.65 18.55
CA ALA A 40 -8.24 14.40 18.60
C ALA A 40 -9.44 13.45 18.63
N GLY A 41 -10.63 13.96 18.96
CA GLY A 41 -11.84 13.18 19.09
C GLY A 41 -12.03 12.59 20.49
N ASP A 42 -12.64 11.42 20.59
CA ASP A 42 -12.92 10.78 21.88
C ASP A 42 -11.62 10.27 22.54
N PRO A 43 -11.28 10.71 23.76
CA PRO A 43 -10.03 10.33 24.38
C PRO A 43 -9.98 8.84 24.79
N ALA A 44 -11.10 8.24 25.16
CA ALA A 44 -11.13 6.83 25.55
C ALA A 44 -10.93 5.93 24.33
N LEU A 45 -11.50 6.28 23.18
CA LEU A 45 -11.23 5.59 21.92
C LEU A 45 -9.77 5.80 21.50
N ALA A 46 -9.24 7.03 21.59
CA ALA A 46 -7.86 7.33 21.26
C ALA A 46 -6.86 6.49 22.07
N ASP A 47 -7.13 6.30 23.36
CA ASP A 47 -6.28 5.47 24.24
C ASP A 47 -6.33 3.98 23.86
N ARG A 48 -7.51 3.45 23.51
CA ARG A 48 -7.64 2.08 23.00
C ARG A 48 -6.93 1.88 21.65
N VAL A 49 -7.05 2.86 20.74
CA VAL A 49 -6.33 2.83 19.46
C VAL A 49 -4.82 2.86 19.68
N ARG A 50 -4.31 3.70 20.59
CA ARG A 50 -2.88 3.70 20.94
C ARG A 50 -2.41 2.37 21.49
N ALA A 51 -3.20 1.76 22.39
CA ALA A 51 -2.89 0.43 22.94
C ALA A 51 -2.85 -0.62 21.82
N ALA A 52 -3.80 -0.60 20.90
CA ALA A 52 -3.86 -1.53 19.78
C ALA A 52 -2.75 -1.30 18.75
N ALA A 53 -2.39 -0.04 18.48
CA ALA A 53 -1.37 0.32 17.52
C ALA A 53 0.07 0.26 18.06
N GLY A 54 0.24 0.32 19.38
CA GLY A 54 1.56 0.42 20.03
C GLY A 54 2.58 -0.65 19.65
N PRO A 55 2.20 -1.93 19.55
CA PRO A 55 3.08 -2.99 19.08
C PRO A 55 3.44 -2.88 17.59
N LEU A 56 2.57 -2.26 16.79
CA LEU A 56 2.69 -2.26 15.33
C LEU A 56 3.72 -1.24 14.85
N GLY A 57 4.52 -1.62 13.86
CA GLY A 57 5.43 -0.74 13.15
C GLY A 57 4.82 -0.17 11.87
N GLY A 58 5.40 0.93 11.37
CA GLY A 58 5.01 1.51 10.08
C GLY A 58 3.75 2.37 10.09
N LEU A 59 3.01 2.45 11.20
CA LEU A 59 1.85 3.34 11.35
C LEU A 59 2.30 4.77 11.63
N ARG A 60 1.60 5.75 11.05
CA ARG A 60 1.91 7.18 11.19
C ARG A 60 0.70 7.98 11.67
N SER A 61 -0.40 7.95 10.92
CA SER A 61 -1.69 8.53 11.31
C SER A 61 -2.78 7.49 11.19
N LEU A 62 -3.74 7.55 12.09
CA LEU A 62 -4.96 6.76 12.06
C LEU A 62 -6.18 7.65 12.25
N ALA A 63 -7.23 7.44 11.46
CA ALA A 63 -8.56 7.94 11.74
C ALA A 63 -9.49 6.72 11.95
N VAL A 64 -10.17 6.71 13.08
CA VAL A 64 -10.93 5.53 13.56
C VAL A 64 -12.33 5.94 13.95
N ALA A 65 -13.30 5.08 13.65
CA ALA A 65 -14.66 5.19 14.17
C ALA A 65 -15.11 3.85 14.75
N GLU A 66 -15.71 3.90 15.94
CA GLU A 66 -16.56 2.84 16.49
C GLU A 66 -18.03 3.22 16.28
N VAL A 67 -18.81 2.28 15.81
CA VAL A 67 -20.18 2.51 15.34
C VAL A 67 -21.12 1.49 15.97
N THR A 68 -22.26 1.99 16.43
CA THR A 68 -23.43 1.20 16.80
C THR A 68 -24.66 1.73 16.06
N PRO A 69 -25.82 1.05 16.11
CA PRO A 69 -27.04 1.56 15.50
C PRO A 69 -27.45 2.96 15.96
N THR A 70 -27.05 3.37 17.16
CA THR A 70 -27.50 4.63 17.80
C THR A 70 -26.40 5.63 18.08
N ALA A 71 -25.12 5.24 17.93
CA ALA A 71 -24.00 6.10 18.29
C ALA A 71 -22.79 5.89 17.36
N VAL A 72 -22.06 6.96 17.14
CA VAL A 72 -20.76 6.98 16.46
C VAL A 72 -19.75 7.69 17.37
N THR A 73 -18.59 7.07 17.56
CA THR A 73 -17.48 7.64 18.32
C THR A 73 -16.26 7.66 17.41
N THR A 74 -15.57 8.79 17.27
CA THR A 74 -14.41 8.93 16.39
C THR A 74 -13.18 9.42 17.13
N ALA A 75 -12.01 8.98 16.66
CA ALA A 75 -10.71 9.48 17.09
C ALA A 75 -9.75 9.57 15.90
N ALA A 76 -8.90 10.59 15.91
CA ALA A 76 -7.78 10.75 14.96
C ALA A 76 -6.48 10.81 15.75
N LEU A 77 -5.46 10.09 15.28
CA LEU A 77 -4.15 10.01 15.91
C LEU A 77 -3.05 10.24 14.88
N GLY A 78 -1.94 10.82 15.33
CA GLY A 78 -0.81 11.17 14.46
C GLY A 78 -0.97 12.55 13.83
N PRO A 79 -0.12 12.90 12.82
CA PRO A 79 -0.05 14.22 12.24
C PRO A 79 -1.19 14.58 11.28
N ALA A 80 -2.04 13.63 10.88
CA ALA A 80 -3.20 13.91 10.01
C ALA A 80 -4.20 14.82 10.74
N ALA A 81 -4.73 15.83 10.05
CA ALA A 81 -5.75 16.69 10.61
C ALA A 81 -7.04 15.89 10.91
N PRO A 82 -7.74 16.18 12.02
CA PRO A 82 -9.04 15.58 12.28
C PRO A 82 -10.02 15.85 11.13
N GLY A 83 -10.72 14.80 10.68
CA GLY A 83 -11.67 14.90 9.57
C GLY A 83 -11.05 15.03 8.18
N ALA A 84 -9.73 14.97 8.05
CA ALA A 84 -9.08 14.98 6.73
C ALA A 84 -9.41 13.68 5.96
N PRO A 85 -9.60 13.76 4.62
CA PRO A 85 -9.88 12.60 3.78
C PRO A 85 -8.64 11.72 3.58
N PHE A 86 -8.84 10.40 3.66
CA PHE A 86 -7.87 9.36 3.32
C PHE A 86 -8.28 8.67 2.03
N GLU A 87 -7.32 8.13 1.26
CA GLU A 87 -7.68 7.15 0.24
C GLU A 87 -8.17 5.86 0.90
N ILE A 88 -9.40 5.43 0.54
CA ILE A 88 -10.01 4.25 1.16
C ILE A 88 -9.81 2.96 0.36
N GLY A 89 -9.18 3.06 -0.81
CA GLY A 89 -8.89 1.89 -1.64
C GLY A 89 -10.13 1.02 -1.86
N SER A 90 -9.94 -0.27 -1.73
CA SER A 90 -10.99 -1.26 -2.02
C SER A 90 -12.21 -1.23 -1.10
N VAL A 91 -12.23 -0.48 0.01
CA VAL A 91 -13.48 -0.22 0.76
C VAL A 91 -14.53 0.41 -0.16
N THR A 92 -14.12 1.13 -1.21
CA THR A 92 -15.01 1.65 -2.28
C THR A 92 -15.86 0.56 -2.93
N LYS A 93 -15.36 -0.67 -3.02
CA LYS A 93 -16.11 -1.78 -3.62
C LYS A 93 -17.38 -2.10 -2.85
N THR A 94 -17.47 -1.71 -1.58
CA THR A 94 -18.71 -1.84 -0.80
C THR A 94 -19.81 -0.94 -1.34
N PHE A 95 -19.46 0.22 -1.91
CA PHE A 95 -20.42 1.06 -2.63
C PHE A 95 -20.85 0.40 -3.94
N THR A 96 -19.93 -0.17 -4.71
CA THR A 96 -20.24 -0.91 -5.94
C THR A 96 -21.14 -2.11 -5.66
N ALA A 97 -20.90 -2.84 -4.58
CA ALA A 97 -21.74 -3.94 -4.12
C ALA A 97 -23.16 -3.49 -3.78
N ALA A 98 -23.29 -2.37 -3.07
CA ALA A 98 -24.56 -1.80 -2.70
C ALA A 98 -25.34 -1.29 -3.94
N LEU A 99 -24.66 -0.64 -4.87
CA LEU A 99 -25.26 -0.22 -6.15
C LEU A 99 -25.74 -1.42 -6.96
N PHE A 100 -24.98 -2.53 -6.96
CA PHE A 100 -25.40 -3.75 -7.64
C PHE A 100 -26.65 -4.34 -7.00
N ALA A 101 -26.68 -4.46 -5.67
CA ALA A 101 -27.86 -4.96 -4.94
C ALA A 101 -29.10 -4.05 -5.11
N ASP A 102 -28.90 -2.73 -5.09
CA ASP A 102 -29.97 -1.76 -5.35
C ASP A 102 -30.48 -1.86 -6.79
N ALA A 103 -29.60 -1.98 -7.77
CA ALA A 103 -29.97 -2.15 -9.18
C ALA A 103 -30.75 -3.46 -9.42
N VAL A 104 -30.37 -4.54 -8.74
CA VAL A 104 -31.15 -5.80 -8.77
C VAL A 104 -32.54 -5.59 -8.16
N THR A 105 -32.64 -4.92 -7.03
CA THR A 105 -33.92 -4.62 -6.36
C THR A 105 -34.82 -3.74 -7.23
N ARG A 106 -34.24 -2.80 -7.98
CA ARG A 106 -34.95 -1.93 -8.94
C ARG A 106 -35.33 -2.63 -10.26
N GLY A 107 -34.81 -3.84 -10.49
CA GLY A 107 -35.00 -4.54 -11.77
C GLY A 107 -34.22 -3.95 -12.94
N GLU A 108 -33.19 -3.13 -12.66
CA GLU A 108 -32.31 -2.54 -13.68
C GLU A 108 -31.34 -3.58 -14.25
N VAL A 109 -30.94 -4.55 -13.44
CA VAL A 109 -30.09 -5.69 -13.83
C VAL A 109 -30.48 -6.96 -13.07
N ARG A 110 -29.97 -8.11 -13.51
CA ARG A 110 -30.11 -9.39 -12.78
C ARG A 110 -28.72 -9.98 -12.47
N PRO A 111 -28.58 -10.78 -11.38
CA PRO A 111 -27.31 -11.43 -11.05
C PRO A 111 -26.82 -12.41 -12.13
N ASP A 112 -27.74 -13.10 -12.79
CA ASP A 112 -27.45 -14.04 -13.89
C ASP A 112 -27.31 -13.35 -15.26
N GLU A 113 -27.48 -12.02 -15.31
CA GLU A 113 -27.35 -11.26 -16.54
C GLU A 113 -25.90 -11.19 -17.00
N ARG A 114 -25.69 -11.43 -18.30
CA ARG A 114 -24.36 -11.38 -18.91
C ARG A 114 -23.91 -9.94 -19.08
N LEU A 115 -22.60 -9.72 -18.91
CA LEU A 115 -21.99 -8.40 -19.03
C LEU A 115 -22.26 -7.77 -20.40
N ASP A 116 -22.26 -8.56 -21.49
CA ASP A 116 -22.52 -8.06 -22.86
C ASP A 116 -23.97 -7.59 -23.11
N ARG A 117 -24.90 -7.91 -22.20
CA ARG A 117 -26.27 -7.40 -22.30
C ARG A 117 -26.35 -5.95 -21.87
N VAL A 118 -25.47 -5.54 -20.96
CA VAL A 118 -25.38 -4.17 -20.45
C VAL A 118 -24.28 -3.38 -21.20
N LEU A 119 -23.13 -4.00 -21.44
CA LEU A 119 -22.02 -3.44 -22.22
C LEU A 119 -21.96 -4.10 -23.59
N GLY A 120 -22.81 -3.65 -24.53
CA GLY A 120 -22.96 -4.22 -25.86
C GLY A 120 -21.67 -4.26 -26.68
N GLU A 121 -20.68 -3.41 -26.35
CA GLU A 121 -19.35 -3.39 -26.95
C GLU A 121 -18.55 -4.67 -26.70
N LEU A 122 -18.97 -5.50 -25.72
CA LEU A 122 -18.35 -6.78 -25.38
C LEU A 122 -19.08 -7.99 -26.00
N ALA A 123 -20.04 -7.76 -26.90
CA ALA A 123 -20.76 -8.84 -27.56
C ALA A 123 -19.80 -9.77 -28.31
N GLY A 124 -19.94 -11.07 -28.07
CA GLY A 124 -19.10 -12.09 -28.70
C GLY A 124 -17.71 -12.28 -28.08
N THR A 125 -17.36 -11.51 -27.06
CA THR A 125 -16.08 -11.69 -26.33
C THR A 125 -16.24 -12.65 -25.14
N SER A 126 -15.13 -13.22 -24.66
CA SER A 126 -15.13 -14.06 -23.44
C SER A 126 -15.60 -13.28 -22.21
N ALA A 127 -15.10 -12.06 -22.03
CA ALA A 127 -15.51 -11.19 -20.92
C ALA A 127 -16.99 -10.80 -20.98
N GLY A 128 -17.56 -10.59 -22.19
CA GLY A 128 -18.97 -10.32 -22.36
C GLY A 128 -19.88 -11.47 -21.89
N GLY A 129 -19.35 -12.70 -21.89
CA GLY A 129 -20.05 -13.89 -21.48
C GLY A 129 -20.21 -14.09 -19.97
N VAL A 130 -19.44 -13.39 -19.12
CA VAL A 130 -19.50 -13.52 -17.66
C VAL A 130 -20.78 -12.87 -17.10
N THR A 131 -21.28 -13.38 -15.98
CA THR A 131 -22.46 -12.81 -15.33
C THR A 131 -22.08 -11.73 -14.31
N LEU A 132 -22.96 -10.75 -14.10
CA LEU A 132 -22.75 -9.67 -13.13
C LEU A 132 -22.56 -10.22 -11.70
N GLY A 133 -23.35 -11.23 -11.32
CA GLY A 133 -23.21 -11.90 -10.03
C GLY A 133 -21.87 -12.62 -9.86
N SER A 134 -21.37 -13.29 -10.91
CA SER A 134 -20.05 -13.94 -10.85
C SER A 134 -18.90 -12.93 -10.66
N ILE A 135 -19.03 -11.75 -11.24
CA ILE A 135 -18.09 -10.65 -11.02
C ILE A 135 -18.14 -10.19 -9.56
N ALA A 136 -19.36 -9.93 -9.04
CA ALA A 136 -19.57 -9.49 -7.66
C ALA A 136 -19.09 -10.50 -6.61
N GLN A 137 -18.96 -11.77 -6.97
CA GLN A 137 -18.42 -12.84 -6.13
C GLN A 137 -16.92 -13.12 -6.38
N HIS A 138 -16.24 -12.36 -7.24
CA HIS A 138 -14.87 -12.63 -7.69
C HIS A 138 -14.67 -14.03 -8.32
N ARG A 139 -15.73 -14.58 -8.93
CA ARG A 139 -15.79 -15.93 -9.55
C ARG A 139 -15.99 -15.90 -11.07
N SER A 140 -15.82 -14.73 -11.69
CA SER A 140 -16.04 -14.54 -13.12
C SER A 140 -14.96 -15.16 -14.02
N GLY A 141 -13.78 -15.45 -13.47
CA GLY A 141 -12.62 -15.87 -14.27
C GLY A 141 -11.88 -14.71 -14.96
N LEU A 142 -12.32 -13.48 -14.78
CA LEU A 142 -11.62 -12.30 -15.26
C LEU A 142 -10.28 -12.10 -14.52
N PRO A 143 -9.21 -11.64 -15.20
CA PRO A 143 -7.92 -11.41 -14.57
C PRO A 143 -8.00 -10.34 -13.47
N PRO A 144 -7.05 -10.30 -12.52
CA PRO A 144 -6.99 -9.28 -11.47
C PRO A 144 -6.94 -7.84 -12.02
N LEU A 145 -6.25 -7.61 -13.13
CA LEU A 145 -6.09 -6.33 -13.82
C LEU A 145 -6.28 -6.52 -15.34
N GLY A 146 -6.83 -5.53 -16.02
CA GLY A 146 -6.79 -5.42 -17.48
C GLY A 146 -5.37 -5.15 -17.96
N ALA A 147 -5.10 -5.33 -19.25
CA ALA A 147 -3.75 -5.25 -19.84
C ALA A 147 -3.08 -3.88 -19.61
N THR A 148 -3.82 -2.79 -19.76
CA THR A 148 -3.32 -1.43 -19.52
C THR A 148 -2.88 -1.23 -18.08
N ALA A 149 -3.73 -1.58 -17.11
CA ALA A 149 -3.42 -1.47 -15.69
C ALA A 149 -2.32 -2.45 -15.25
N ALA A 150 -2.23 -3.64 -15.83
CA ALA A 150 -1.16 -4.60 -15.57
C ALA A 150 0.21 -4.05 -16.00
N THR A 151 0.26 -3.40 -17.18
CA THR A 151 1.47 -2.70 -17.65
C THR A 151 1.80 -1.53 -16.73
N GLY A 152 0.80 -0.72 -16.34
CA GLY A 152 0.94 0.35 -15.36
C GLY A 152 1.48 -0.14 -14.01
N ALA A 153 1.03 -1.30 -13.54
CA ALA A 153 1.50 -1.90 -12.28
C ALA A 153 2.98 -2.28 -12.32
N LEU A 154 3.51 -2.73 -13.46
CA LEU A 154 4.94 -3.00 -13.61
C LEU A 154 5.77 -1.72 -13.50
N ALA A 155 5.34 -0.64 -14.17
CA ALA A 155 5.99 0.67 -14.07
C ALA A 155 5.88 1.26 -12.66
N ALA A 156 4.70 1.19 -12.05
CA ALA A 156 4.42 1.69 -10.71
C ALA A 156 5.26 1.03 -9.61
N ARG A 157 5.59 -0.26 -9.75
CA ARG A 157 6.48 -0.97 -8.80
C ARG A 157 7.86 -0.35 -8.68
N ALA A 158 8.40 0.22 -9.76
CA ALA A 158 9.71 0.85 -9.76
C ALA A 158 9.72 2.18 -8.99
N VAL A 159 8.62 2.94 -9.04
CA VAL A 159 8.53 4.32 -8.54
C VAL A 159 7.43 4.53 -7.49
N ASN A 160 6.83 3.47 -6.95
CA ASN A 160 5.64 3.52 -6.07
C ASN A 160 4.48 4.32 -6.67
N GLY A 161 4.33 4.26 -7.98
CA GLY A 161 3.35 5.03 -8.72
C GLY A 161 1.93 4.45 -8.66
N ASN A 162 1.02 5.12 -9.38
CA ASN A 162 -0.36 4.69 -9.55
C ASN A 162 -0.48 3.72 -10.75
N PRO A 163 -0.88 2.46 -10.57
CA PRO A 163 -1.01 1.50 -11.66
C PRO A 163 -2.19 1.79 -12.60
N TYR A 164 -3.14 2.61 -12.18
CA TYR A 164 -4.40 2.87 -12.89
C TYR A 164 -4.42 4.21 -13.63
N LEU A 165 -3.37 5.04 -13.48
CA LEU A 165 -3.34 6.43 -13.95
C LEU A 165 -3.69 6.58 -15.44
N SER A 166 -3.27 5.63 -16.28
CA SER A 166 -3.47 5.67 -17.72
C SER A 166 -4.73 4.95 -18.21
N THR A 167 -5.54 4.38 -17.30
CA THR A 167 -6.71 3.59 -17.69
C THR A 167 -7.98 4.44 -17.60
N THR A 168 -8.51 4.82 -18.76
CA THR A 168 -9.85 5.41 -18.89
C THR A 168 -10.92 4.32 -18.93
N THR A 169 -12.20 4.69 -18.80
CA THR A 169 -13.34 3.76 -18.98
C THR A 169 -13.34 3.14 -20.37
N ALA A 170 -12.97 3.90 -21.42
CA ALA A 170 -12.85 3.37 -22.76
C ALA A 170 -11.76 2.29 -22.89
N GLN A 171 -10.58 2.54 -22.30
CA GLN A 171 -9.49 1.56 -22.27
C GLN A 171 -9.82 0.33 -21.44
N LEU A 172 -10.58 0.49 -20.33
CA LEU A 172 -11.09 -0.63 -19.54
C LEU A 172 -11.96 -1.57 -20.40
N ILE A 173 -12.85 -1.01 -21.23
CA ILE A 173 -13.68 -1.77 -22.16
C ILE A 173 -12.83 -2.41 -23.27
N ASP A 174 -11.85 -1.71 -23.81
CA ASP A 174 -10.94 -2.26 -24.83
C ASP A 174 -10.10 -3.41 -24.28
N ASP A 175 -9.58 -3.30 -23.06
CA ASP A 175 -8.90 -4.39 -22.37
C ASP A 175 -9.84 -5.62 -22.21
N ALA A 176 -11.14 -5.38 -21.93
CA ALA A 176 -12.12 -6.43 -21.73
C ALA A 176 -12.43 -7.21 -23.03
N ARG A 177 -12.31 -6.57 -24.22
CA ARG A 177 -12.54 -7.24 -25.50
C ARG A 177 -11.58 -8.41 -25.75
N SER A 178 -10.36 -8.31 -25.26
CA SER A 178 -9.30 -9.31 -25.43
C SER A 178 -8.95 -10.06 -24.13
N ALA A 179 -9.61 -9.75 -23.03
CA ALA A 179 -9.30 -10.35 -21.74
C ALA A 179 -9.59 -11.85 -21.75
N PRO A 180 -8.64 -12.69 -21.29
CA PRO A 180 -8.91 -14.09 -21.07
C PRO A 180 -9.91 -14.25 -19.92
N VAL A 181 -10.79 -15.23 -20.05
CA VAL A 181 -11.67 -15.66 -18.97
C VAL A 181 -11.37 -17.11 -18.68
N GLU A 182 -10.84 -17.36 -17.50
CA GLU A 182 -10.48 -18.71 -17.06
C GLU A 182 -11.44 -19.15 -15.96
N PRO A 183 -12.07 -20.34 -16.10
CA PRO A 183 -12.87 -20.90 -15.00
C PRO A 183 -12.00 -21.02 -13.76
N GLN A 184 -12.35 -20.32 -12.69
CA GLN A 184 -11.48 -20.21 -11.51
C GLN A 184 -12.04 -20.99 -10.33
N GLN A 185 -11.21 -21.86 -9.79
CA GLN A 185 -11.34 -22.51 -8.50
C GLN A 185 -9.94 -22.57 -7.87
N PRO A 186 -9.61 -21.85 -6.81
CA PRO A 186 -10.47 -20.95 -6.00
C PRO A 186 -10.80 -19.61 -6.67
N PRO A 187 -11.72 -18.80 -6.06
CA PRO A 187 -12.05 -17.47 -6.57
C PRO A 187 -10.82 -16.57 -6.67
N THR A 188 -10.78 -15.71 -7.68
CA THR A 188 -9.68 -14.75 -7.86
C THR A 188 -10.16 -13.32 -7.74
N TYR A 189 -9.64 -12.60 -6.76
CA TYR A 189 -9.93 -11.18 -6.56
C TYR A 189 -9.58 -10.36 -7.80
N SER A 190 -10.58 -9.70 -8.40
CA SER A 190 -10.43 -8.95 -9.64
C SER A 190 -10.89 -7.50 -9.50
N ASN A 191 -9.94 -6.57 -9.47
CA ASN A 191 -10.22 -5.14 -9.61
C ASN A 191 -10.80 -4.84 -10.98
N PHE A 192 -10.33 -5.54 -12.02
CA PHE A 192 -10.80 -5.40 -13.38
C PHE A 192 -12.28 -5.76 -13.51
N GLY A 193 -12.68 -6.91 -12.96
CA GLY A 193 -14.08 -7.31 -12.94
C GLY A 193 -14.97 -6.28 -12.23
N VAL A 194 -14.59 -5.81 -11.03
CA VAL A 194 -15.39 -4.81 -10.28
C VAL A 194 -15.45 -3.47 -11.01
N ALA A 195 -14.38 -3.04 -11.69
CA ALA A 195 -14.40 -1.85 -12.51
C ALA A 195 -15.41 -1.98 -13.68
N LEU A 196 -15.43 -3.14 -14.34
CA LEU A 196 -16.43 -3.46 -15.38
C LEU A 196 -17.87 -3.53 -14.82
N LEU A 197 -18.05 -4.13 -13.65
CA LEU A 197 -19.35 -4.15 -12.96
C LEU A 197 -19.85 -2.73 -12.70
N GLY A 198 -19.02 -1.86 -12.10
CA GLY A 198 -19.39 -0.47 -11.87
C GLY A 198 -19.72 0.29 -13.14
N THR A 199 -18.97 0.07 -14.22
CA THR A 199 -19.26 0.63 -15.56
C THR A 199 -20.62 0.14 -16.08
N ALA A 200 -20.93 -1.15 -15.92
CA ALA A 200 -22.21 -1.71 -16.29
C ALA A 200 -23.37 -1.09 -15.48
N LEU A 201 -23.18 -0.89 -14.18
CA LEU A 201 -24.18 -0.25 -13.32
C LEU A 201 -24.46 1.21 -13.70
N VAL A 202 -23.42 1.98 -14.06
CA VAL A 202 -23.60 3.33 -14.61
C VAL A 202 -24.45 3.31 -15.86
N ARG A 203 -24.17 2.37 -16.77
CA ARG A 203 -24.94 2.22 -18.03
C ARG A 203 -26.39 1.81 -17.78
N ALA A 204 -26.62 0.81 -16.91
CA ALA A 204 -27.94 0.30 -16.58
C ALA A 204 -28.82 1.36 -15.88
N ALA A 205 -28.21 2.18 -15.01
CA ALA A 205 -28.90 3.26 -14.31
C ALA A 205 -29.11 4.52 -15.17
N GLY A 206 -28.52 4.62 -16.37
CA GLY A 206 -28.52 5.84 -17.18
C GLY A 206 -27.80 7.01 -16.50
N ALA A 207 -26.86 6.74 -15.58
CA ALA A 207 -26.12 7.76 -14.88
C ALA A 207 -24.99 8.35 -15.75
N THR A 208 -24.55 9.57 -15.42
CA THR A 208 -23.49 10.26 -16.17
C THR A 208 -22.15 9.54 -16.01
N ASP A 209 -21.82 9.17 -14.77
CA ASP A 209 -20.57 8.50 -14.39
C ASP A 209 -20.73 7.77 -13.06
N TYR A 210 -19.70 7.05 -12.64
CA TYR A 210 -19.72 6.31 -11.38
C TYR A 210 -19.80 7.22 -10.13
N PRO A 211 -19.05 8.32 -10.02
CA PRO A 211 -19.22 9.29 -8.94
C PRO A 211 -20.64 9.83 -8.80
N ALA A 212 -21.29 10.16 -9.92
CA ALA A 212 -22.68 10.63 -9.91
C ALA A 212 -23.63 9.56 -9.37
N LEU A 213 -23.49 8.31 -9.85
CA LEU A 213 -24.33 7.20 -9.40
C LEU A 213 -24.17 6.93 -7.88
N VAL A 214 -22.93 6.94 -7.36
CA VAL A 214 -22.67 6.77 -5.92
C VAL A 214 -23.24 7.95 -5.13
N ARG A 215 -23.04 9.18 -5.59
CA ARG A 215 -23.58 10.37 -4.93
C ARG A 215 -25.10 10.32 -4.85
N ASP A 216 -25.76 10.00 -5.93
CA ASP A 216 -27.21 10.10 -6.01
C ASP A 216 -27.89 8.98 -5.21
N ARG A 217 -27.27 7.80 -5.13
CA ARG A 217 -27.87 6.62 -4.46
C ARG A 217 -27.33 6.33 -3.08
N ILE A 218 -26.10 6.76 -2.73
CA ILE A 218 -25.45 6.40 -1.48
C ILE A 218 -25.03 7.64 -0.70
N THR A 219 -24.03 8.40 -1.18
CA THR A 219 -23.38 9.41 -0.35
C THR A 219 -24.27 10.62 -0.08
N GLY A 220 -25.09 11.05 -1.04
CA GLY A 220 -26.06 12.13 -0.87
C GLY A 220 -27.12 11.79 0.18
N PRO A 221 -27.90 10.68 0.01
CA PRO A 221 -28.89 10.28 0.99
C PRO A 221 -28.36 10.05 2.41
N LEU A 222 -27.11 9.61 2.56
CA LEU A 222 -26.49 9.35 3.86
C LEU A 222 -25.71 10.57 4.41
N GLY A 223 -25.66 11.69 3.69
CA GLY A 223 -24.93 12.88 4.12
C GLY A 223 -23.42 12.71 4.20
N MET A 224 -22.85 11.84 3.36
CA MET A 224 -21.40 11.55 3.27
C MET A 224 -20.70 12.58 2.36
N THR A 225 -20.65 13.83 2.81
CA THR A 225 -20.27 14.99 1.99
C THR A 225 -18.75 15.09 1.72
N ALA A 226 -17.93 14.43 2.53
CA ALA A 226 -16.48 14.38 2.38
C ALA A 226 -16.00 13.19 1.54
N THR A 227 -16.91 12.31 1.09
CA THR A 227 -16.59 11.19 0.21
C THR A 227 -16.56 11.64 -1.24
N THR A 228 -15.38 11.56 -1.86
CA THR A 228 -15.12 12.08 -3.21
C THR A 228 -14.33 11.10 -4.06
N PHE A 229 -14.31 11.34 -5.37
CA PHE A 229 -13.65 10.51 -6.37
C PHE A 229 -12.77 11.37 -7.26
N ALA A 230 -11.51 10.98 -7.43
CA ALA A 230 -10.54 11.72 -8.23
C ALA A 230 -10.22 11.02 -9.56
N ALA A 231 -10.97 11.29 -10.62
CA ALA A 231 -10.63 10.83 -11.96
C ALA A 231 -9.35 11.50 -12.50
N THR A 232 -9.02 12.69 -11.99
CA THR A 232 -7.81 13.45 -12.32
C THR A 232 -7.16 14.00 -11.05
N ASP A 233 -5.87 14.35 -11.11
CA ASP A 233 -5.14 14.93 -9.98
C ASP A 233 -5.80 16.22 -9.45
N ALA A 234 -6.42 17.01 -10.31
CA ALA A 234 -7.12 18.24 -9.92
C ALA A 234 -8.35 18.00 -9.05
N GLN A 235 -8.88 16.75 -9.02
CA GLN A 235 -10.04 16.35 -8.22
C GLN A 235 -9.63 15.74 -6.87
N ILE A 236 -8.33 15.55 -6.62
CA ILE A 236 -7.85 15.12 -5.31
C ILE A 236 -8.18 16.22 -4.30
N PRO A 237 -8.86 15.91 -3.16
CA PRO A 237 -9.15 16.91 -2.16
C PRO A 237 -7.86 17.62 -1.68
N PRO A 238 -7.83 18.95 -1.62
CA PRO A 238 -6.61 19.68 -1.27
C PRO A 238 -6.14 19.40 0.17
N ASP A 239 -7.07 19.06 1.05
CA ASP A 239 -6.86 18.68 2.45
C ASP A 239 -6.70 17.17 2.67
N ALA A 240 -6.70 16.37 1.59
CA ALA A 240 -6.46 14.94 1.71
C ALA A 240 -5.09 14.65 2.32
N VAL A 241 -5.06 13.69 3.23
CA VAL A 241 -3.83 13.27 3.94
C VAL A 241 -2.76 12.84 2.93
N PRO A 242 -1.48 13.22 3.12
CA PRO A 242 -0.37 12.67 2.34
C PRO A 242 -0.19 11.18 2.63
N GLY A 243 -0.06 10.37 1.57
CA GLY A 243 0.22 8.93 1.70
C GLY A 243 1.70 8.65 1.95
N HIS A 244 1.99 7.56 2.63
CA HIS A 244 3.36 7.11 2.92
C HIS A 244 3.48 5.59 2.79
N LEU A 245 4.70 5.13 2.52
CA LEU A 245 5.06 3.73 2.72
C LEU A 245 5.20 3.44 4.23
N ASP A 246 5.17 2.17 4.60
CA ASP A 246 5.40 1.71 5.98
C ASP A 246 6.78 2.11 6.52
N ASN A 247 7.74 2.38 5.64
CA ASN A 247 9.06 2.90 5.98
C ASN A 247 9.12 4.44 6.06
N GLY A 248 7.99 5.14 6.01
CA GLY A 248 7.87 6.59 6.16
C GLY A 248 8.14 7.41 4.91
N ARG A 249 8.46 6.79 3.76
CA ARG A 249 8.67 7.52 2.51
C ARG A 249 7.32 8.00 1.95
N PRO A 250 7.28 9.21 1.38
CA PRO A 250 6.09 9.69 0.69
C PRO A 250 5.65 8.73 -0.43
N ALA A 251 4.34 8.55 -0.56
CA ALA A 251 3.72 7.85 -1.67
C ALA A 251 2.72 8.77 -2.37
N PRO A 252 2.62 8.74 -3.70
CA PRO A 252 1.67 9.58 -4.41
C PRO A 252 0.24 9.18 -4.06
N ARG A 253 -0.64 10.17 -3.92
CA ARG A 253 -2.09 9.96 -3.92
C ARG A 253 -2.51 9.57 -5.33
N TRP A 254 -3.50 8.69 -5.41
CA TRP A 254 -3.92 8.17 -6.71
C TRP A 254 -5.06 8.98 -7.32
N SER A 255 -5.04 9.09 -8.64
CA SER A 255 -6.12 9.58 -9.49
C SER A 255 -6.31 8.60 -10.64
N GLY A 256 -7.47 8.58 -11.27
CA GLY A 256 -7.73 7.74 -12.44
C GLY A 256 -9.20 7.35 -12.56
N GLU A 257 -9.69 7.28 -13.79
CA GLU A 257 -11.11 7.11 -14.09
C GLU A 257 -11.54 5.64 -14.09
N GLY A 258 -10.89 4.79 -14.88
CA GLY A 258 -11.41 3.48 -15.23
C GLY A 258 -11.58 2.52 -14.07
N TYR A 259 -10.81 2.67 -12.99
CA TYR A 259 -10.86 1.80 -11.81
C TYR A 259 -11.52 2.46 -10.59
N LEU A 260 -12.22 3.59 -10.73
CA LEU A 260 -12.98 4.20 -9.63
C LEU A 260 -13.93 3.21 -8.94
N PRO A 261 -14.71 2.36 -9.66
CA PRO A 261 -15.59 1.39 -8.99
C PRO A 261 -14.84 0.34 -8.18
N ALA A 262 -13.57 0.11 -8.48
CA ALA A 262 -12.69 -0.80 -7.76
C ALA A 262 -11.86 -0.11 -6.65
N GLY A 263 -11.95 1.21 -6.52
CA GLY A 263 -11.34 1.98 -5.45
C GLY A 263 -9.93 2.50 -5.73
N SER A 264 -9.63 2.83 -6.98
CA SER A 264 -8.32 3.38 -7.36
C SER A 264 -8.06 4.79 -6.81
N SER A 265 -9.09 5.58 -6.54
CA SER A 265 -8.93 7.03 -6.29
C SER A 265 -10.15 7.59 -5.53
N THR A 266 -10.62 6.88 -4.51
CA THR A 266 -11.72 7.31 -3.66
C THR A 266 -11.16 7.82 -2.34
N PHE A 267 -11.58 9.02 -1.97
CA PHE A 267 -11.24 9.69 -0.72
C PHE A 267 -12.45 9.75 0.19
N SER A 268 -12.27 9.46 1.48
CA SER A 268 -13.33 9.54 2.48
C SER A 268 -12.75 9.81 3.87
N THR A 269 -13.60 10.11 4.83
CA THR A 269 -13.27 10.32 6.24
C THR A 269 -13.80 9.18 7.11
N ALA A 270 -13.28 9.06 8.34
CA ALA A 270 -13.81 8.12 9.31
C ALA A 270 -15.28 8.42 9.64
N ASP A 271 -15.68 9.70 9.67
CA ASP A 271 -17.06 10.11 9.94
C ASP A 271 -18.01 9.68 8.81
N ASP A 272 -17.64 9.86 7.54
CA ASP A 272 -18.48 9.44 6.41
C ASP A 272 -18.60 7.92 6.35
N LEU A 273 -17.48 7.19 6.52
CA LEU A 273 -17.52 5.74 6.57
C LEU A 273 -18.25 5.20 7.80
N ALA A 274 -18.28 5.95 8.91
CA ALA A 274 -19.10 5.62 10.07
C ALA A 274 -20.59 5.72 9.74
N ARG A 275 -21.03 6.75 9.00
CA ARG A 275 -22.42 6.86 8.49
C ARG A 275 -22.76 5.68 7.58
N TRP A 276 -21.81 5.29 6.70
CA TRP A 276 -21.96 4.12 5.85
C TRP A 276 -22.11 2.83 6.67
N ALA A 277 -21.23 2.60 7.64
CA ALA A 277 -21.28 1.45 8.55
C ALA A 277 -22.59 1.41 9.35
N GLN A 278 -23.02 2.55 9.89
CA GLN A 278 -24.27 2.66 10.65
C GLN A 278 -25.50 2.35 9.80
N ALA A 279 -25.52 2.86 8.57
CA ALA A 279 -26.60 2.57 7.63
C ALA A 279 -26.66 1.08 7.25
N GLN A 280 -25.50 0.41 7.16
CA GLN A 280 -25.45 -1.05 6.95
C GLN A 280 -25.92 -1.84 8.16
N LEU A 281 -25.54 -1.44 9.38
CA LEU A 281 -25.99 -2.08 10.64
C LEU A 281 -27.50 -1.95 10.85
N THR A 282 -28.06 -0.79 10.51
CA THR A 282 -29.50 -0.49 10.69
C THR A 282 -30.38 -0.95 9.52
N GLY A 283 -29.76 -1.41 8.42
CA GLY A 283 -30.50 -1.86 7.24
C GLY A 283 -31.10 -0.73 6.39
N VAL A 284 -30.77 0.54 6.67
CA VAL A 284 -31.28 1.70 5.89
C VAL A 284 -30.39 2.03 4.69
N ALA A 285 -29.20 1.46 4.60
CA ALA A 285 -28.35 1.62 3.43
C ALA A 285 -29.00 1.01 2.19
N PRO A 286 -28.89 1.67 1.01
CA PRO A 286 -29.28 1.02 -0.22
C PRO A 286 -28.44 -0.25 -0.42
N GLY A 287 -29.07 -1.29 -0.96
CA GLY A 287 -28.37 -2.52 -1.31
C GLY A 287 -27.77 -3.32 -0.15
N THR A 288 -28.30 -3.23 1.07
CA THR A 288 -27.85 -4.01 2.26
C THR A 288 -27.87 -5.52 2.00
N ALA A 289 -28.68 -6.00 1.04
CA ALA A 289 -28.68 -7.40 0.61
C ALA A 289 -27.31 -7.89 0.13
N ALA A 290 -26.41 -6.99 -0.27
CA ALA A 290 -25.03 -7.31 -0.66
C ALA A 290 -24.22 -8.00 0.44
N LEU A 291 -24.57 -7.78 1.73
CA LEU A 291 -23.87 -8.36 2.88
C LEU A 291 -24.23 -9.84 3.12
N THR A 292 -25.32 -10.31 2.49
CA THR A 292 -25.77 -11.71 2.68
C THR A 292 -24.83 -12.64 1.90
N PRO A 293 -24.21 -13.64 2.54
CA PRO A 293 -23.37 -14.61 1.84
C PRO A 293 -24.14 -15.33 0.74
N THR A 294 -23.54 -15.40 -0.43
CA THR A 294 -24.10 -16.09 -1.61
C THR A 294 -23.22 -17.21 -2.13
N ALA A 295 -21.96 -17.27 -1.67
CA ALA A 295 -21.02 -18.33 -1.99
C ALA A 295 -20.06 -18.59 -0.83
N GLN A 296 -19.61 -19.84 -0.71
CA GLN A 296 -18.61 -20.28 0.28
C GLN A 296 -17.24 -20.35 -0.41
N ASP A 297 -16.20 -19.78 0.20
CA ASP A 297 -14.84 -19.81 -0.28
C ASP A 297 -14.02 -20.89 0.44
N ASP A 298 -14.13 -20.94 1.78
CA ASP A 298 -13.55 -21.97 2.65
C ASP A 298 -14.44 -22.15 3.90
N PRO A 299 -14.13 -23.08 4.83
CA PRO A 299 -14.96 -23.34 6.00
C PRO A 299 -15.28 -22.12 6.89
N ASP A 300 -14.36 -21.14 6.93
CA ASP A 300 -14.46 -19.96 7.78
C ASP A 300 -14.72 -18.66 6.98
N THR A 301 -14.78 -18.73 5.64
CA THR A 301 -14.93 -17.56 4.78
C THR A 301 -16.01 -17.76 3.74
N SER A 302 -16.94 -16.83 3.66
CA SER A 302 -17.95 -16.75 2.60
C SER A 302 -18.01 -15.35 2.01
N ILE A 303 -18.56 -15.24 0.81
CA ILE A 303 -18.70 -13.98 0.11
C ILE A 303 -20.18 -13.72 -0.23
N GLY A 304 -20.60 -12.48 0.05
CA GLY A 304 -21.84 -11.93 -0.49
C GLY A 304 -21.59 -11.32 -1.88
N TRP A 305 -22.12 -10.17 -2.15
CA TRP A 305 -21.65 -9.40 -3.29
C TRP A 305 -20.52 -8.48 -2.83
N ILE A 306 -19.26 -8.89 -3.15
CA ILE A 306 -18.02 -8.23 -2.78
C ILE A 306 -17.70 -8.31 -1.27
N TRP A 307 -18.71 -8.18 -0.38
CA TRP A 307 -18.50 -8.28 1.06
C TRP A 307 -18.04 -9.67 1.47
N VAL A 308 -16.98 -9.72 2.28
CA VAL A 308 -16.45 -10.96 2.85
C VAL A 308 -17.02 -11.16 4.23
N THR A 309 -17.48 -12.38 4.51
CA THR A 309 -17.84 -12.81 5.88
C THR A 309 -16.78 -13.79 6.35
N SER A 310 -16.17 -13.51 7.49
CA SER A 310 -15.17 -14.36 8.13
C SER A 310 -15.50 -14.55 9.60
N THR A 311 -14.80 -15.48 10.26
CA THR A 311 -14.91 -15.69 11.70
C THR A 311 -13.59 -15.37 12.38
N ALA A 312 -13.59 -14.43 13.33
CA ALA A 312 -12.44 -14.10 14.16
C ALA A 312 -12.54 -14.79 15.53
N THR A 313 -11.39 -15.14 16.12
CA THR A 313 -11.34 -15.50 17.54
C THR A 313 -11.08 -14.25 18.36
N GLY A 314 -12.01 -13.88 19.23
CA GLY A 314 -11.89 -12.72 20.10
C GLY A 314 -10.90 -12.92 21.24
N GLY A 315 -10.59 -11.84 21.96
CA GLY A 315 -9.79 -11.88 23.19
C GLY A 315 -10.45 -12.67 24.32
N ASP A 316 -11.74 -12.90 24.24
CA ASP A 316 -12.55 -13.77 25.10
C ASP A 316 -12.46 -15.27 24.76
N GLY A 317 -11.79 -15.60 23.65
CA GLY A 317 -11.68 -16.95 23.10
C GLY A 317 -12.92 -17.41 22.32
N ALA A 318 -13.96 -16.58 22.20
CA ALA A 318 -15.14 -16.89 21.42
C ALA A 318 -14.92 -16.66 19.92
N ARG A 319 -15.76 -17.30 19.11
CA ARG A 319 -15.75 -17.12 17.65
C ARG A 319 -16.81 -16.07 17.26
N HIS A 320 -16.36 -15.02 16.58
CA HIS A 320 -17.19 -13.89 16.18
C HIS A 320 -17.29 -13.84 14.65
N PRO A 321 -18.45 -14.13 14.06
CA PRO A 321 -18.64 -13.91 12.63
C PRO A 321 -18.75 -12.40 12.35
N PHE A 322 -18.07 -11.94 11.32
CA PHE A 322 -18.12 -10.52 10.93
C PHE A 322 -18.06 -10.35 9.42
N VAL A 323 -18.67 -9.28 8.95
CA VAL A 323 -18.69 -8.89 7.54
C VAL A 323 -17.71 -7.74 7.35
N TRP A 324 -16.86 -7.82 6.32
CA TRP A 324 -15.78 -6.84 6.17
C TRP A 324 -15.35 -6.60 4.74
N HIS A 325 -14.69 -5.49 4.55
CA HIS A 325 -13.82 -5.23 3.40
C HIS A 325 -12.64 -4.35 3.85
N ASN A 326 -11.43 -4.69 3.42
CA ASN A 326 -10.27 -3.83 3.58
C ASN A 326 -9.94 -3.07 2.29
N GLY A 327 -9.04 -2.11 2.40
CA GLY A 327 -8.57 -1.33 1.27
C GLY A 327 -7.08 -1.05 1.34
N GLY A 328 -6.48 -0.89 0.17
CA GLY A 328 -5.10 -0.46 0.06
C GLY A 328 -4.84 0.24 -1.25
N THR A 329 -4.03 1.30 -1.17
CA THR A 329 -3.46 2.02 -2.31
C THR A 329 -1.95 2.14 -2.13
N GLY A 330 -1.31 2.98 -2.93
CA GLY A 330 0.15 3.18 -2.86
C GLY A 330 0.67 3.71 -1.53
N GLY A 331 -0.17 4.39 -0.75
CA GLY A 331 0.23 5.01 0.52
C GLY A 331 -0.78 4.89 1.65
N PHE A 332 -1.82 4.05 1.51
CA PHE A 332 -2.90 3.97 2.49
C PHE A 332 -3.36 2.54 2.73
N ARG A 333 -3.90 2.32 3.93
CA ARG A 333 -4.65 1.12 4.31
C ARG A 333 -5.94 1.52 5.00
N SER A 334 -6.99 0.74 4.77
CA SER A 334 -8.29 0.95 5.38
C SER A 334 -8.95 -0.37 5.75
N MET A 335 -9.81 -0.33 6.75
CA MET A 335 -10.64 -1.46 7.15
C MET A 335 -12.03 -0.96 7.52
N LEU A 336 -13.05 -1.65 7.03
CA LEU A 336 -14.44 -1.53 7.45
C LEU A 336 -14.92 -2.93 7.85
N ALA A 337 -15.29 -3.11 9.12
CA ALA A 337 -15.74 -4.39 9.65
C ALA A 337 -17.02 -4.20 10.49
N LEU A 338 -17.96 -5.11 10.32
CA LEU A 338 -19.27 -5.10 10.99
C LEU A 338 -19.49 -6.45 11.69
N ASP A 339 -19.66 -6.42 12.98
CA ASP A 339 -20.25 -7.51 13.76
C ASP A 339 -21.75 -7.26 13.85
N ARG A 340 -22.49 -7.97 13.01
CA ARG A 340 -23.95 -7.79 12.90
C ARG A 340 -24.72 -8.45 14.05
N GLU A 341 -24.09 -9.41 14.75
CA GLU A 341 -24.71 -10.08 15.91
C GLU A 341 -24.72 -9.15 17.13
N THR A 342 -23.61 -8.46 17.36
CA THR A 342 -23.53 -7.49 18.47
C THR A 342 -23.99 -6.09 18.08
N GLY A 343 -24.23 -5.82 16.78
CA GLY A 343 -24.60 -4.50 16.28
C GLY A 343 -23.45 -3.51 16.34
N ARG A 344 -22.20 -3.95 16.24
CA ARG A 344 -21.00 -3.09 16.28
C ARG A 344 -20.30 -3.06 14.95
N ALA A 345 -19.72 -1.92 14.62
CA ALA A 345 -18.79 -1.81 13.49
C ALA A 345 -17.58 -0.96 13.84
N VAL A 346 -16.52 -1.13 13.08
CA VAL A 346 -15.29 -0.34 13.18
C VAL A 346 -14.83 0.08 11.81
N VAL A 347 -14.38 1.33 11.71
CA VAL A 347 -13.65 1.89 10.58
C VAL A 347 -12.26 2.24 11.03
N VAL A 348 -11.24 1.85 10.28
CA VAL A 348 -9.85 2.25 10.52
C VAL A 348 -9.24 2.71 9.20
N LEU A 349 -8.75 3.94 9.18
CA LEU A 349 -8.06 4.56 8.05
C LEU A 349 -6.61 4.89 8.46
N GLY A 350 -5.65 4.48 7.65
CA GLY A 350 -4.22 4.76 7.87
C GLY A 350 -3.57 5.39 6.65
N ASP A 351 -2.64 6.32 6.88
CA ASP A 351 -1.88 7.07 5.87
C ASP A 351 -0.56 6.39 5.48
N THR A 352 -0.44 5.09 5.72
CA THR A 352 0.72 4.28 5.35
C THR A 352 0.30 2.95 4.71
N THR A 353 1.27 2.24 4.11
CA THR A 353 1.07 0.88 3.62
C THR A 353 1.10 -0.19 4.72
N ALA A 354 1.32 0.18 5.99
CA ALA A 354 1.22 -0.75 7.12
C ALA A 354 -0.24 -1.18 7.34
N GLY A 355 -0.46 -2.47 7.63
CA GLY A 355 -1.80 -3.04 7.86
C GLY A 355 -2.50 -2.41 9.06
N VAL A 356 -3.80 -2.13 8.92
CA VAL A 356 -4.66 -1.58 9.98
C VAL A 356 -5.63 -2.62 10.53
N GLU A 357 -5.67 -3.80 9.93
CA GLU A 357 -6.55 -4.90 10.30
C GLU A 357 -6.36 -5.35 11.77
N PRO A 358 -5.13 -5.41 12.34
CA PRO A 358 -4.93 -5.75 13.76
C PRO A 358 -5.55 -4.70 14.70
N VAL A 359 -5.55 -3.42 14.32
CA VAL A 359 -6.22 -2.36 15.11
C VAL A 359 -7.73 -2.57 15.11
N ALA A 360 -8.30 -2.86 13.93
CA ALA A 360 -9.72 -3.14 13.80
C ALA A 360 -10.15 -4.37 14.61
N ALA A 361 -9.38 -5.46 14.56
CA ALA A 361 -9.63 -6.68 15.33
C ALA A 361 -9.55 -6.44 16.83
N ALA A 362 -8.58 -5.66 17.30
CA ALA A 362 -8.44 -5.30 18.72
C ALA A 362 -9.65 -4.49 19.22
N LEU A 363 -10.14 -3.53 18.42
CA LEU A 363 -11.27 -2.70 18.79
C LEU A 363 -12.61 -3.44 18.73
N LEU A 364 -12.80 -4.31 17.75
CA LEU A 364 -14.07 -4.99 17.53
C LEU A 364 -14.21 -6.24 18.40
N PHE A 365 -13.12 -7.02 18.56
CA PHE A 365 -13.14 -8.33 19.22
C PHE A 365 -12.25 -8.44 20.46
N GLY A 366 -11.54 -7.35 20.84
CA GLY A 366 -10.57 -7.41 21.94
C GLY A 366 -9.36 -8.32 21.66
N THR A 367 -9.12 -8.67 20.42
CA THR A 367 -7.98 -9.51 20.03
C THR A 367 -6.67 -8.75 20.30
N PRO A 368 -5.71 -9.32 21.06
CA PRO A 368 -4.44 -8.63 21.25
C PRO A 368 -3.74 -8.39 19.91
N PRO A 369 -3.29 -7.17 19.63
CA PRO A 369 -2.57 -6.88 18.40
C PRO A 369 -1.23 -7.63 18.40
N SER A 370 -0.92 -8.29 17.29
CA SER A 370 0.38 -8.94 17.06
C SER A 370 1.03 -8.29 15.86
N GLU A 371 2.34 -8.00 15.95
CA GLU A 371 3.11 -7.73 14.74
C GLU A 371 3.31 -9.05 13.98
N ASP A 372 2.93 -9.08 12.73
CA ASP A 372 3.40 -10.14 11.84
C ASP A 372 4.91 -10.04 11.70
N ALA A 373 5.60 -11.18 11.77
CA ALA A 373 7.04 -11.20 11.53
C ALA A 373 7.32 -10.61 10.14
N PRO A 374 8.20 -9.62 10.01
CA PRO A 374 8.45 -8.98 8.74
C PRO A 374 8.93 -10.01 7.71
N HIS A 375 8.37 -9.96 6.51
CA HIS A 375 8.75 -10.88 5.44
C HIS A 375 10.27 -10.83 5.21
N PRO A 376 10.98 -11.97 5.11
CA PRO A 376 12.44 -12.00 5.02
C PRO A 376 13.03 -11.09 3.93
N LEU A 377 12.32 -10.87 2.83
CA LEU A 377 12.78 -10.01 1.74
C LEU A 377 12.95 -8.53 2.12
N VAL A 378 12.35 -8.05 3.20
CA VAL A 378 12.55 -6.66 3.66
C VAL A 378 13.97 -6.40 4.14
N TRP A 379 14.73 -7.46 4.48
CA TRP A 379 16.13 -7.39 4.91
C TRP A 379 17.12 -7.43 3.74
N VAL A 380 16.69 -7.68 2.51
CA VAL A 380 17.57 -7.73 1.32
C VAL A 380 18.35 -6.42 1.12
N PRO A 381 17.76 -5.22 1.21
CA PRO A 381 18.52 -3.97 1.11
C PRO A 381 19.61 -3.83 2.18
N VAL A 382 19.38 -4.33 3.39
CA VAL A 382 20.39 -4.34 4.48
C VAL A 382 21.56 -5.23 4.08
N GLY A 383 21.31 -6.45 3.60
CA GLY A 383 22.34 -7.38 3.14
C GLY A 383 23.17 -6.82 1.98
N ILE A 384 22.50 -6.20 0.99
CA ILE A 384 23.18 -5.57 -0.17
C ILE A 384 24.07 -4.42 0.29
N ALA A 385 23.58 -3.51 1.13
CA ALA A 385 24.35 -2.37 1.61
C ALA A 385 25.56 -2.80 2.44
N ALA A 386 25.38 -3.76 3.35
CA ALA A 386 26.46 -4.31 4.16
C ALA A 386 27.54 -4.99 3.28
N LEU A 387 27.13 -5.85 2.34
CA LEU A 387 28.03 -6.55 1.44
C LEU A 387 28.85 -5.55 0.60
N PHE A 388 28.19 -4.58 -0.03
CA PHE A 388 28.87 -3.62 -0.91
C PHE A 388 29.79 -2.69 -0.13
N SER A 389 29.43 -2.28 1.08
CA SER A 389 30.29 -1.49 1.96
C SER A 389 31.53 -2.27 2.41
N LEU A 390 31.41 -3.54 2.76
CA LEU A 390 32.52 -4.42 3.10
C LEU A 390 33.43 -4.69 1.89
N LEU A 391 32.88 -4.89 0.70
CA LEU A 391 33.64 -5.05 -0.54
C LEU A 391 34.38 -3.76 -0.89
N ALA A 392 33.81 -2.59 -0.68
CA ALA A 392 34.46 -1.30 -0.86
C ALA A 392 35.68 -1.18 0.09
N LEU A 393 35.51 -1.52 1.37
CA LEU A 393 36.60 -1.52 2.34
C LEU A 393 37.72 -2.49 1.94
N ARG A 394 37.40 -3.73 1.55
CA ARG A 394 38.37 -4.70 1.05
C ARG A 394 39.14 -4.17 -0.17
N ARG A 395 38.41 -3.53 -1.14
CA ARG A 395 39.05 -2.91 -2.32
C ARG A 395 39.96 -1.75 -1.90
N ALA A 396 39.54 -0.87 -1.01
CA ALA A 396 40.36 0.24 -0.51
C ALA A 396 41.67 -0.25 0.15
N VAL A 397 41.61 -1.36 0.89
CA VAL A 397 42.77 -1.95 1.57
C VAL A 397 43.68 -2.70 0.59
N ARG A 398 43.17 -3.43 -0.40
CA ARG A 398 43.94 -4.40 -1.20
C ARG A 398 44.20 -3.99 -2.65
N ALA A 399 43.46 -3.02 -3.21
CA ALA A 399 43.64 -2.63 -4.61
C ALA A 399 44.97 -1.95 -4.84
N GLY A 400 45.59 -2.28 -5.98
CA GLY A 400 46.83 -1.64 -6.46
C GLY A 400 46.62 -0.45 -7.39
N ALA A 401 45.37 0.04 -7.53
CA ALA A 401 45.02 1.16 -8.39
C ALA A 401 43.79 1.92 -7.87
N ARG A 402 43.63 3.20 -8.29
CA ARG A 402 42.52 4.08 -7.80
C ARG A 402 41.16 3.70 -8.35
N LEU A 403 41.09 3.30 -9.61
CA LEU A 403 39.79 3.06 -10.28
C LEU A 403 38.96 1.93 -9.64
N PRO A 404 39.52 0.75 -9.28
CA PRO A 404 38.79 -0.27 -8.53
C PRO A 404 38.30 0.19 -7.15
N ILE A 405 38.98 1.14 -6.52
CA ILE A 405 38.56 1.72 -5.25
C ILE A 405 37.34 2.64 -5.47
N ALA A 406 37.42 3.49 -6.49
CA ALA A 406 36.30 4.39 -6.86
C ALA A 406 35.03 3.61 -7.22
N ASP A 407 35.15 2.56 -8.04
CA ASP A 407 34.06 1.65 -8.38
C ASP A 407 33.46 0.99 -7.12
N GLY A 408 34.30 0.54 -6.18
CA GLY A 408 33.83 -0.03 -4.91
C GLY A 408 33.08 0.97 -4.06
N LEU A 409 33.50 2.23 -3.98
CA LEU A 409 32.82 3.28 -3.23
C LEU A 409 31.48 3.66 -3.87
N LEU A 410 31.40 3.73 -5.20
CA LEU A 410 30.13 3.98 -5.89
C LEU A 410 29.14 2.82 -5.72
N THR A 411 29.64 1.57 -5.77
CA THR A 411 28.80 0.40 -5.49
C THR A 411 28.26 0.41 -4.05
N ALA A 412 29.10 0.81 -3.07
CA ALA A 412 28.67 0.98 -1.69
C ALA A 412 27.64 2.11 -1.55
N ALA A 413 27.84 3.24 -2.24
CA ALA A 413 26.88 4.34 -2.26
C ALA A 413 25.52 3.89 -2.82
N PHE A 414 25.49 3.12 -3.91
CA PHE A 414 24.26 2.52 -4.42
C PHE A 414 23.55 1.67 -3.36
N GLY A 415 24.30 0.75 -2.69
CA GLY A 415 23.72 -0.10 -1.63
C GLY A 415 23.15 0.72 -0.47
N LEU A 416 23.83 1.80 -0.05
CA LEU A 416 23.39 2.67 1.03
C LEU A 416 22.16 3.50 0.64
N VAL A 417 22.07 4.00 -0.59
CA VAL A 417 20.87 4.69 -1.12
C VAL A 417 19.70 3.72 -1.26
N LEU A 418 19.96 2.50 -1.74
CA LEU A 418 18.93 1.46 -1.81
C LEU A 418 18.40 1.13 -0.40
N LEU A 419 19.29 0.97 0.58
CA LEU A 419 18.91 0.72 1.97
C LEU A 419 18.13 1.91 2.55
N TRP A 420 18.55 3.15 2.30
CA TRP A 420 17.81 4.34 2.72
C TRP A 420 16.38 4.33 2.18
N ASN A 421 16.21 4.03 0.91
CA ASN A 421 14.96 4.10 0.22
C ASN A 421 14.04 2.89 0.45
N ARG A 422 14.58 1.71 0.69
CA ARG A 422 13.85 0.44 0.76
C ARG A 422 14.13 -0.35 2.03
N GLY A 423 14.76 0.29 3.02
CA GLY A 423 15.06 -0.36 4.29
C GLY A 423 13.83 -0.63 5.14
N PRO A 424 13.95 -1.55 6.13
CA PRO A 424 12.85 -1.99 6.98
C PRO A 424 12.57 -1.00 8.13
N TRP A 425 12.33 0.27 7.82
CA TRP A 425 12.17 1.34 8.81
C TRP A 425 10.86 1.26 9.60
N ALA A 426 9.92 0.42 9.20
CA ALA A 426 8.80 0.01 10.04
C ALA A 426 9.26 -0.74 11.29
N THR A 427 10.34 -1.54 11.17
CA THR A 427 10.81 -2.47 12.20
C THR A 427 12.01 -1.93 12.98
N VAL A 428 12.98 -1.30 12.29
CA VAL A 428 14.25 -0.84 12.87
C VAL A 428 14.51 0.63 12.58
N GLY A 429 15.36 1.26 13.40
CA GLY A 429 15.77 2.66 13.20
C GLY A 429 17.07 2.81 12.42
N GLY A 430 17.47 4.06 12.18
CA GLY A 430 18.62 4.46 11.36
C GLY A 430 19.98 3.93 11.78
N TRP A 431 20.13 3.41 13.00
CA TRP A 431 21.37 2.75 13.44
C TRP A 431 21.78 1.59 12.53
N VAL A 432 20.81 0.88 11.91
CA VAL A 432 21.09 -0.18 10.93
C VAL A 432 21.74 0.40 9.67
N TRP A 433 21.28 1.57 9.22
CA TRP A 433 21.91 2.28 8.10
C TRP A 433 23.33 2.73 8.47
N GLY A 434 23.52 3.22 9.71
CA GLY A 434 24.82 3.59 10.23
C GLY A 434 25.82 2.41 10.29
N LEU A 435 25.36 1.22 10.67
CA LEU A 435 26.18 0.00 10.62
C LEU A 435 26.61 -0.35 9.19
N ALA A 436 25.72 -0.21 8.22
CA ALA A 436 26.06 -0.43 6.81
C ALA A 436 27.00 0.66 6.26
N LEU A 437 26.86 1.91 6.73
CA LEU A 437 27.70 3.05 6.35
C LEU A 437 29.13 2.92 6.89
N ALA A 438 29.33 2.35 8.07
CA ALA A 438 30.63 2.32 8.75
C ALA A 438 31.79 1.73 7.90
N PRO A 439 31.66 0.56 7.23
CA PRO A 439 32.70 0.05 6.37
C PRO A 439 32.94 0.94 5.13
N ALA A 440 31.92 1.57 4.56
CA ALA A 440 32.07 2.48 3.44
C ALA A 440 32.81 3.76 3.84
N ALA A 441 32.52 4.32 5.01
CA ALA A 441 33.21 5.47 5.57
C ALA A 441 34.69 5.16 5.86
N ALA A 442 34.98 3.99 6.44
CA ALA A 442 36.36 3.50 6.62
C ALA A 442 37.04 3.31 5.26
N ALA A 443 36.37 2.77 4.25
CA ALA A 443 36.88 2.62 2.90
C ALA A 443 37.29 3.96 2.28
N LEU A 444 36.45 5.00 2.45
CA LEU A 444 36.74 6.35 1.97
C LEU A 444 38.03 6.92 2.61
N VAL A 445 38.19 6.78 3.93
CA VAL A 445 39.40 7.22 4.64
C VAL A 445 40.64 6.51 4.07
N VAL A 446 40.58 5.18 3.96
CA VAL A 446 41.69 4.41 3.39
C VAL A 446 42.00 4.82 1.95
N ALA A 447 40.96 5.05 1.14
CA ALA A 447 41.08 5.50 -0.25
C ALA A 447 41.77 6.87 -0.37
N VAL A 448 41.41 7.83 0.49
CA VAL A 448 42.01 9.18 0.50
C VAL A 448 43.47 9.13 0.93
N LEU A 449 43.78 8.38 1.99
CA LEU A 449 45.14 8.32 2.55
C LEU A 449 46.10 7.51 1.68
N ARG A 450 45.66 6.41 1.06
CA ARG A 450 46.46 5.58 0.17
C ARG A 450 46.42 6.01 -1.30
N GLY A 451 45.34 6.62 -1.73
CA GLY A 451 45.07 6.91 -3.14
C GLY A 451 46.12 7.84 -3.79
N ARG A 452 46.79 8.68 -2.99
CA ARG A 452 47.83 9.59 -3.49
C ARG A 452 49.07 8.84 -4.04
N GLU A 453 49.30 7.62 -3.54
CA GLU A 453 50.46 6.80 -3.90
C GLU A 453 50.12 5.74 -4.97
N LEU A 454 48.86 5.57 -5.34
CA LEU A 454 48.43 4.53 -6.27
C LEU A 454 48.29 5.03 -7.71
N PRO A 455 48.66 4.21 -8.73
CA PRO A 455 48.41 4.51 -10.14
C PRO A 455 46.88 4.51 -10.43
N THR A 456 46.52 5.18 -11.52
CA THR A 456 45.08 5.29 -11.89
C THR A 456 44.50 3.93 -12.34
N VAL A 457 45.15 3.23 -13.29
CA VAL A 457 44.77 1.87 -13.76
C VAL A 457 45.99 1.15 -14.33
N PRO A 458 46.14 -0.15 -14.17
CA PRO A 458 47.07 -0.96 -14.96
C PRO A 458 46.58 -1.05 -16.42
N PRO A 459 47.46 -0.87 -17.44
CA PRO A 459 47.05 -0.77 -18.86
C PRO A 459 46.19 -1.93 -19.39
N ARG A 460 46.44 -3.16 -18.89
CA ARG A 460 45.77 -4.39 -19.35
C ARG A 460 44.33 -4.61 -18.78
N ARG A 461 43.85 -3.76 -17.88
CA ARG A 461 42.52 -3.88 -17.26
C ARG A 461 41.67 -2.59 -17.37
N ALA A 462 42.05 -1.67 -18.19
CA ALA A 462 41.39 -0.36 -18.31
C ALA A 462 39.93 -0.51 -18.73
N VAL A 463 39.63 -1.29 -19.76
CA VAL A 463 38.25 -1.46 -20.29
C VAL A 463 37.32 -2.04 -19.24
N THR A 464 37.70 -3.11 -18.55
CA THR A 464 36.85 -3.74 -17.52
C THR A 464 36.65 -2.85 -16.30
N ALA A 465 37.67 -2.06 -15.92
CA ALA A 465 37.63 -1.15 -14.79
C ALA A 465 36.72 0.07 -15.09
N TRP A 466 36.80 0.63 -16.29
CA TRP A 466 35.91 1.72 -16.71
C TRP A 466 34.47 1.23 -16.91
N GLY A 467 34.27 0.02 -17.48
CA GLY A 467 32.98 -0.60 -17.60
C GLY A 467 32.28 -0.79 -16.24
N GLY A 468 32.98 -1.29 -15.23
CA GLY A 468 32.48 -1.41 -13.86
C GLY A 468 32.04 -0.07 -13.28
N LEU A 469 32.89 0.97 -13.42
CA LEU A 469 32.58 2.32 -12.94
C LEU A 469 31.30 2.89 -13.57
N VAL A 470 31.14 2.75 -14.89
CA VAL A 470 29.92 3.20 -15.59
C VAL A 470 28.69 2.49 -15.07
N VAL A 471 28.74 1.18 -14.89
CA VAL A 471 27.62 0.40 -14.32
C VAL A 471 27.30 0.89 -12.90
N SER A 472 28.30 1.11 -12.05
CA SER A 472 28.08 1.61 -10.67
C SER A 472 27.45 3.00 -10.64
N VAL A 473 27.84 3.90 -11.57
CA VAL A 473 27.22 5.23 -11.72
C VAL A 473 25.78 5.12 -12.15
N LEU A 474 25.48 4.27 -13.15
CA LEU A 474 24.11 4.08 -13.63
C LEU A 474 23.19 3.48 -12.56
N LEU A 475 23.69 2.49 -11.80
CA LEU A 475 22.94 1.90 -10.69
C LEU A 475 22.66 2.93 -9.59
N LEU A 476 23.64 3.75 -9.23
CA LEU A 476 23.47 4.80 -8.23
C LEU A 476 22.46 5.86 -8.72
N ALA A 477 22.55 6.28 -9.96
CA ALA A 477 21.61 7.23 -10.55
C ALA A 477 20.18 6.67 -10.55
N ALA A 478 20.01 5.40 -10.93
CA ALA A 478 18.72 4.72 -10.89
C ALA A 478 18.16 4.63 -9.46
N ALA A 479 19.01 4.32 -8.45
CA ALA A 479 18.57 4.25 -7.06
C ALA A 479 18.16 5.62 -6.49
N VAL A 480 18.85 6.69 -6.87
CA VAL A 480 18.49 8.06 -6.50
C VAL A 480 17.20 8.49 -7.19
N TRP A 481 17.00 8.14 -8.46
CA TRP A 481 15.81 8.51 -9.21
C TRP A 481 14.55 7.76 -8.73
N ALA A 482 14.70 6.48 -8.36
CA ALA A 482 13.61 5.65 -7.82
C ALA A 482 13.30 5.93 -6.35
N GLY A 483 14.05 6.80 -5.72
CA GLY A 483 13.90 7.24 -4.36
C GLY A 483 13.08 8.49 -4.21
#